data_5bb39b71a86093349354d1974bbdda62
#
_entry.id   5bb39b71a86093349354d1974bbdda62
#
_cell.length_a   1.000
_cell.length_b   1.000
_cell.length_c   1.000
_cell.angle_alpha   90.00
_cell.angle_beta   90.00
_cell.angle_gamma   90.00
#
_symmetry.space_group_name_H-M   'P 1'
#
loop_
_entity.id
_entity.type
_entity.pdbx_description
1 polymer ?
#
loop_
_entity_poly.entity_id
_entity_poly.type
_entity_poly.pdbx_seq_one_letter_code
_entity_poly.pdbx_strand_id
1 'polypeptide(L)'
;VKVPVENNEEKVLYVWLDAPIGYITATKKFAKKQGVDWKRYWKNNESEIIHFIGKDNIVFHCIIFPIILKELGGYNLPTNVPANAFLNLEGRKLSTSKNWAIWLHEYLTDFKNQQDTLRYVLCATAPESKDTDFTWKDFQARNNNELVAVFGNFINRVMVLTNKYWEGVVPERSQLTKYDNQILDSIKEYPKRIGDSIEKYRLREALNELMNLARLGNKYLADEEPWKVIKVDAERTKTIMYVALQIAAALAVVAEPFLPFTSKKLKGILN
;
A
#
# COMPACT_ATOMS: atom_id res chain seq x y z
N VAL A 1 19.24 -1.76 32.14
CA VAL A 1 20.68 -1.70 32.41
C VAL A 1 20.93 -0.75 33.56
N LYS A 2 21.80 -1.09 34.51
CA LYS A 2 22.21 -0.19 35.60
C LYS A 2 23.01 0.98 35.05
N VAL A 3 22.90 2.15 35.69
CA VAL A 3 23.70 3.33 35.32
C VAL A 3 25.16 3.07 35.69
N PRO A 4 26.11 3.11 34.74
CA PRO A 4 27.53 2.81 34.99
C PRO A 4 28.29 4.03 35.54
N VAL A 5 27.73 4.68 36.58
CA VAL A 5 28.33 5.87 37.24
C VAL A 5 28.27 5.66 38.73
N GLU A 6 29.35 5.97 39.41
CA GLU A 6 29.46 5.86 40.88
C GLU A 6 28.33 6.62 41.59
N ASN A 7 27.90 6.09 42.73
CA ASN A 7 26.80 6.62 43.57
C ASN A 7 25.41 6.61 42.87
N ASN A 8 25.21 5.74 41.89
CA ASN A 8 23.93 5.58 41.20
C ASN A 8 23.47 4.11 41.09
N GLU A 9 23.86 3.25 42.04
CA GLU A 9 23.63 1.81 42.03
C GLU A 9 22.16 1.42 42.00
N GLU A 10 21.26 2.27 42.51
CA GLU A 10 19.82 2.07 42.50
C GLU A 10 19.13 2.59 41.23
N LYS A 11 19.85 3.30 40.37
CA LYS A 11 19.31 3.85 39.12
C LYS A 11 19.55 2.92 37.94
N VAL A 12 18.62 2.97 37.03
CA VAL A 12 18.71 2.25 35.74
C VAL A 12 18.60 3.24 34.59
N LEU A 13 19.24 2.92 33.47
CA LEU A 13 19.08 3.67 32.24
C LEU A 13 17.60 3.60 31.80
N TYR A 14 17.09 4.74 31.34
CA TYR A 14 15.76 4.77 30.74
C TYR A 14 15.75 3.87 29.50
N VAL A 15 14.74 3.03 29.40
CA VAL A 15 14.66 1.95 28.40
C VAL A 15 14.91 2.42 26.95
N TRP A 16 14.53 3.62 26.60
CA TRP A 16 14.72 4.15 25.24
C TRP A 16 16.15 4.63 24.93
N LEU A 17 17.05 4.65 25.90
CA LEU A 17 18.48 4.88 25.62
C LEU A 17 19.13 3.63 25.02
N ASP A 18 18.71 2.45 25.43
CA ASP A 18 19.29 1.17 24.96
C ASP A 18 18.38 0.40 23.97
N ALA A 19 17.06 0.61 24.00
CA ALA A 19 16.12 -0.09 23.15
C ALA A 19 16.43 0.02 21.64
N PRO A 20 16.81 1.17 21.08
CA PRO A 20 17.18 1.27 19.67
C PRO A 20 18.41 0.48 19.28
N ILE A 21 19.31 0.18 20.22
CA ILE A 21 20.49 -0.70 20.01
C ILE A 21 20.04 -2.13 19.65
N GLY A 22 18.84 -2.50 20.07
CA GLY A 22 18.19 -3.76 19.73
C GLY A 22 18.07 -4.00 18.23
N TYR A 23 17.92 -2.96 17.42
CA TYR A 23 17.91 -3.07 15.95
C TYR A 23 19.24 -3.63 15.42
N ILE A 24 20.35 -3.12 15.93
CA ILE A 24 21.68 -3.62 15.56
C ILE A 24 21.85 -5.08 16.02
N THR A 25 21.39 -5.40 17.22
CA THR A 25 21.43 -6.76 17.76
C THR A 25 20.61 -7.73 16.90
N ALA A 26 19.40 -7.32 16.49
CA ALA A 26 18.55 -8.11 15.61
C ALA A 26 19.21 -8.33 14.24
N THR A 27 19.81 -7.26 13.67
CA THR A 27 20.55 -7.36 12.40
C THR A 27 21.75 -8.31 12.52
N LYS A 28 22.52 -8.26 13.62
CA LYS A 28 23.62 -9.20 13.86
C LYS A 28 23.16 -10.66 13.92
N LYS A 29 22.04 -10.93 14.61
CA LYS A 29 21.46 -12.28 14.67
C LYS A 29 20.98 -12.75 13.29
N PHE A 30 20.30 -11.89 12.54
CA PHE A 30 19.86 -12.17 11.18
C PHE A 30 21.04 -12.47 10.26
N ALA A 31 22.03 -11.58 10.23
CA ALA A 31 23.21 -11.72 9.38
C ALA A 31 23.99 -13.01 9.67
N LYS A 32 24.16 -13.37 10.97
CA LYS A 32 24.75 -14.65 11.36
C LYS A 32 23.97 -15.84 10.80
N LYS A 33 22.64 -15.79 10.84
CA LYS A 33 21.79 -16.87 10.30
C LYS A 33 21.90 -16.98 8.77
N GLN A 34 22.11 -15.87 8.08
CA GLN A 34 22.23 -15.82 6.62
C GLN A 34 23.66 -15.99 6.12
N GLY A 35 24.66 -16.07 7.00
CA GLY A 35 26.08 -16.17 6.61
C GLY A 35 26.64 -14.90 5.97
N VAL A 36 26.09 -13.71 6.28
CA VAL A 36 26.50 -12.42 5.72
C VAL A 36 27.06 -11.48 6.80
N ASP A 37 27.86 -10.50 6.40
CA ASP A 37 28.38 -9.50 7.34
C ASP A 37 27.28 -8.48 7.68
N TRP A 38 26.95 -8.35 8.97
CA TRP A 38 25.97 -7.38 9.47
C TRP A 38 26.35 -5.92 9.21
N LYS A 39 27.66 -5.63 9.07
CA LYS A 39 28.18 -4.28 8.83
C LYS A 39 27.65 -3.71 7.51
N ARG A 40 27.36 -4.56 6.52
CA ARG A 40 26.78 -4.14 5.24
C ARG A 40 25.46 -3.36 5.40
N TYR A 41 24.74 -3.58 6.47
CA TYR A 41 23.46 -2.90 6.73
C TYR A 41 23.62 -1.61 7.55
N TRP A 42 24.66 -1.51 8.37
CA TRP A 42 24.81 -0.42 9.34
C TRP A 42 26.04 0.45 9.14
N LYS A 43 27.01 0.01 8.34
CA LYS A 43 28.33 0.64 8.19
C LYS A 43 28.77 0.73 6.72
N ASN A 44 27.86 0.70 5.78
CA ASN A 44 28.13 0.76 4.35
C ASN A 44 27.40 1.97 3.74
N ASN A 45 28.13 2.83 3.04
CA ASN A 45 27.59 4.03 2.41
C ASN A 45 26.54 3.77 1.32
N GLU A 46 26.45 2.54 0.81
CA GLU A 46 25.41 2.12 -0.14
C GLU A 46 24.10 1.69 0.53
N SER A 47 24.07 1.63 1.87
CA SER A 47 22.90 1.20 2.64
C SER A 47 22.20 2.39 3.27
N GLU A 48 20.89 2.44 3.16
CA GLU A 48 20.03 3.43 3.80
C GLU A 48 19.33 2.83 5.01
N ILE A 49 19.11 3.66 6.03
CA ILE A 49 18.32 3.30 7.21
C ILE A 49 17.06 4.14 7.22
N ILE A 50 15.92 3.47 7.21
CA ILE A 50 14.61 4.09 7.28
C ILE A 50 13.87 3.53 8.50
N HIS A 51 13.44 4.41 9.41
CA HIS A 51 12.69 4.02 10.59
C HIS A 51 11.19 4.33 10.43
N PHE A 52 10.36 3.30 10.40
CA PHE A 52 8.92 3.44 10.51
C PHE A 52 8.51 3.36 11.98
N ILE A 53 7.99 4.47 12.52
CA ILE A 53 7.70 4.61 13.94
C ILE A 53 6.33 5.27 14.20
N GLY A 54 5.84 5.20 15.43
CA GLY A 54 4.80 6.09 15.92
C GLY A 54 5.37 7.45 16.35
N LYS A 55 4.57 8.50 16.29
CA LYS A 55 4.98 9.88 16.63
C LYS A 55 5.56 10.05 18.03
N ASP A 56 5.18 9.19 18.96
CA ASP A 56 5.69 9.15 20.35
C ASP A 56 7.16 8.73 20.43
N ASN A 57 7.72 8.15 19.37
CA ASN A 57 9.11 7.69 19.30
C ASN A 57 10.04 8.64 18.52
N ILE A 58 9.55 9.78 18.06
CA ILE A 58 10.32 10.73 17.24
C ILE A 58 11.62 11.16 17.93
N VAL A 59 11.55 11.56 19.20
CA VAL A 59 12.72 12.04 19.96
C VAL A 59 13.83 10.97 19.98
N PHE A 60 13.47 9.70 20.20
CA PHE A 60 14.43 8.63 20.31
C PHE A 60 15.06 8.25 18.98
N HIS A 61 14.31 8.27 17.89
CA HIS A 61 14.79 7.86 16.58
C HIS A 61 15.39 9.00 15.75
N CYS A 62 14.97 10.26 16.00
CA CYS A 62 15.49 11.42 15.27
C CYS A 62 16.59 12.17 16.02
N ILE A 63 16.72 12.00 17.34
CA ILE A 63 17.69 12.73 18.16
C ILE A 63 18.61 11.78 18.91
N ILE A 64 18.09 11.01 19.86
CA ILE A 64 18.90 10.21 20.81
C ILE A 64 19.70 9.15 20.08
N PHE A 65 19.05 8.31 19.28
CA PHE A 65 19.72 7.21 18.60
C PHE A 65 20.74 7.69 17.54
N PRO A 66 20.45 8.70 16.70
CA PRO A 66 21.45 9.31 15.82
C PRO A 66 22.67 9.87 16.55
N ILE A 67 22.48 10.52 17.71
CA ILE A 67 23.60 10.99 18.54
C ILE A 67 24.47 9.80 18.98
N ILE A 68 23.88 8.75 19.51
CA ILE A 68 24.60 7.53 19.92
C ILE A 68 25.39 6.94 18.76
N LEU A 69 24.77 6.77 17.59
CA LEU A 69 25.44 6.23 16.41
C LEU A 69 26.59 7.11 15.92
N LYS A 70 26.43 8.42 15.98
CA LYS A 70 27.44 9.40 15.59
C LYS A 70 28.64 9.38 16.54
N GLU A 71 28.42 9.35 17.84
CA GLU A 71 29.47 9.28 18.87
C GLU A 71 30.26 7.96 18.82
N LEU A 72 29.56 6.84 18.52
CA LEU A 72 30.22 5.54 18.31
C LEU A 72 31.06 5.49 17.04
N GLY A 73 30.79 6.33 16.07
CA GLY A 73 31.51 6.44 14.81
C GLY A 73 31.30 5.27 13.84
N GLY A 74 31.36 5.56 12.55
CA GLY A 74 31.31 4.59 11.47
C GLY A 74 29.98 3.85 11.32
N TYR A 75 28.90 4.38 11.87
CA TYR A 75 27.52 3.90 11.62
C TYR A 75 26.80 4.82 10.66
N ASN A 76 25.95 4.23 9.81
CA ASN A 76 25.01 5.00 9.01
C ASN A 76 23.97 5.65 9.91
N LEU A 77 23.62 6.89 9.61
CA LEU A 77 22.51 7.59 10.26
C LEU A 77 21.23 7.35 9.47
N PRO A 78 20.05 7.47 10.11
CA PRO A 78 18.77 7.38 9.41
C PRO A 78 18.67 8.44 8.30
N THR A 79 18.31 8.00 7.08
CA THR A 79 18.06 8.89 5.94
C THR A 79 16.63 9.42 5.95
N ASN A 80 15.70 8.63 6.52
CA ASN A 80 14.32 9.06 6.70
C ASN A 80 13.67 8.36 7.91
N VAL A 81 12.71 9.05 8.53
CA VAL A 81 11.96 8.55 9.68
C VAL A 81 10.46 8.83 9.46
N PRO A 82 9.76 8.00 8.67
CA PRO A 82 8.31 8.09 8.53
C PRO A 82 7.62 7.82 9.87
N ALA A 83 7.11 8.90 10.49
CA ALA A 83 6.48 8.84 11.81
C ALA A 83 4.96 8.96 11.66
N ASN A 84 4.25 7.86 11.90
CA ASN A 84 2.79 7.84 11.88
C ASN A 84 2.21 8.41 13.18
N ALA A 85 1.11 9.13 13.05
CA ALA A 85 0.24 9.47 14.17
C ALA A 85 -0.52 8.23 14.67
N PHE A 86 -1.50 8.37 15.55
CA PHE A 86 -2.21 7.22 16.13
C PHE A 86 -3.42 6.83 15.28
N LEU A 87 -3.62 5.52 15.14
CA LEU A 87 -4.85 4.93 14.67
C LEU A 87 -5.71 4.60 15.90
N ASN A 88 -6.88 5.17 15.99
CA ASN A 88 -7.87 4.86 16.99
C ASN A 88 -8.86 3.78 16.48
N LEU A 89 -9.67 3.25 17.36
CA LEU A 89 -10.73 2.29 17.06
C LEU A 89 -12.03 2.79 17.68
N GLU A 90 -13.04 3.08 16.85
CA GLU A 90 -14.36 3.57 17.27
C GLU A 90 -14.26 4.76 18.25
N GLY A 91 -13.42 5.75 17.89
CA GLY A 91 -13.20 6.97 18.67
C GLY A 91 -12.35 6.79 19.92
N ARG A 92 -11.76 5.62 20.17
CA ARG A 92 -10.95 5.32 21.36
C ARG A 92 -9.55 4.86 20.96
N LYS A 93 -8.57 5.19 21.82
CA LYS A 93 -7.21 4.69 21.65
C LYS A 93 -7.17 3.17 21.72
N LEU A 94 -6.51 2.53 20.75
CA LEU A 94 -6.22 1.09 20.78
C LEU A 94 -5.46 0.72 22.05
N SER A 95 -5.85 -0.37 22.70
CA SER A 95 -5.24 -0.84 23.95
C SER A 95 -5.35 -2.34 24.10
N THR A 96 -4.22 -3.01 24.05
CA THR A 96 -4.14 -4.47 24.28
C THR A 96 -4.50 -4.85 25.72
N SER A 97 -4.05 -4.05 26.71
CA SER A 97 -4.33 -4.30 28.12
C SER A 97 -5.81 -4.14 28.49
N LYS A 98 -6.57 -3.35 27.72
CA LYS A 98 -8.02 -3.17 27.91
C LYS A 98 -8.83 -4.03 26.94
N ASN A 99 -8.18 -4.90 26.19
CA ASN A 99 -8.79 -5.71 25.11
C ASN A 99 -9.61 -4.86 24.11
N TRP A 100 -9.17 -3.61 23.86
CA TRP A 100 -9.79 -2.71 22.89
C TRP A 100 -8.95 -2.65 21.63
N ALA A 101 -9.10 -3.68 20.81
CA ALA A 101 -8.35 -3.87 19.57
C ALA A 101 -9.12 -4.81 18.65
N ILE A 102 -8.81 -4.78 17.35
CA ILE A 102 -9.20 -5.82 16.41
C ILE A 102 -8.01 -6.76 16.28
N TRP A 103 -8.18 -7.99 16.72
CA TRP A 103 -7.14 -9.02 16.62
C TRP A 103 -7.14 -9.61 15.23
N LEU A 104 -5.99 -9.57 14.55
CA LEU A 104 -5.88 -9.98 13.15
C LEU A 104 -6.29 -11.45 12.94
N HIS A 105 -5.98 -12.34 13.87
CA HIS A 105 -6.36 -13.75 13.77
C HIS A 105 -7.88 -13.96 13.88
N GLU A 106 -8.58 -13.16 14.71
CA GLU A 106 -10.04 -13.15 14.80
C GLU A 106 -10.65 -12.59 13.52
N TYR A 107 -10.14 -11.43 13.06
CA TYR A 107 -10.58 -10.85 11.79
C TYR A 107 -10.47 -11.83 10.63
N LEU A 108 -9.35 -12.55 10.50
CA LEU A 108 -9.16 -13.53 9.42
C LEU A 108 -10.09 -14.75 9.52
N THR A 109 -10.59 -15.05 10.71
CA THR A 109 -11.57 -16.11 10.95
C THR A 109 -12.97 -15.65 10.57
N ASP A 110 -13.35 -14.45 11.00
CA ASP A 110 -14.70 -13.89 10.82
C ASP A 110 -14.91 -13.37 9.38
N PHE A 111 -13.88 -12.75 8.80
CA PHE A 111 -13.91 -12.16 7.46
C PHE A 111 -13.03 -12.96 6.49
N LYS A 112 -13.41 -14.20 6.21
CA LYS A 112 -12.69 -15.08 5.29
C LYS A 112 -12.52 -14.43 3.91
N ASN A 113 -11.29 -14.46 3.37
CA ASN A 113 -10.93 -13.90 2.06
C ASN A 113 -11.10 -12.37 1.94
N GLN A 114 -11.17 -11.64 3.06
CA GLN A 114 -11.29 -10.18 3.08
C GLN A 114 -9.98 -9.47 3.49
N GLN A 115 -8.84 -10.13 3.30
CA GLN A 115 -7.52 -9.56 3.64
C GLN A 115 -7.28 -8.24 2.91
N ASP A 116 -7.61 -8.19 1.63
CA ASP A 116 -7.43 -7.00 0.80
C ASP A 116 -8.34 -5.85 1.23
N THR A 117 -9.56 -6.14 1.69
CA THR A 117 -10.47 -5.12 2.20
C THR A 117 -9.88 -4.42 3.43
N LEU A 118 -9.32 -5.19 4.37
CA LEU A 118 -8.66 -4.60 5.55
C LEU A 118 -7.43 -3.78 5.15
N ARG A 119 -6.57 -4.31 4.28
CA ARG A 119 -5.39 -3.60 3.76
C ARG A 119 -5.77 -2.29 3.10
N TYR A 120 -6.81 -2.31 2.26
CA TYR A 120 -7.35 -1.13 1.59
C TYR A 120 -7.77 -0.06 2.60
N VAL A 121 -8.60 -0.43 3.57
CA VAL A 121 -9.11 0.51 4.58
C VAL A 121 -7.98 1.06 5.44
N LEU A 122 -7.03 0.22 5.88
CA LEU A 122 -5.88 0.68 6.65
C LEU A 122 -4.98 1.64 5.86
N CYS A 123 -4.76 1.40 4.56
CA CYS A 123 -4.04 2.34 3.71
C CYS A 123 -4.81 3.64 3.50
N ALA A 124 -6.14 3.56 3.27
CA ALA A 124 -7.00 4.72 3.06
C ALA A 124 -7.11 5.62 4.30
N THR A 125 -7.00 5.03 5.49
CA THR A 125 -7.07 5.72 6.79
C THR A 125 -5.72 5.82 7.48
N ALA A 126 -4.61 5.55 6.78
CA ALA A 126 -3.28 5.61 7.36
C ALA A 126 -3.03 6.95 8.07
N PRO A 127 -2.58 6.95 9.34
CA PRO A 127 -2.40 8.17 10.12
C PRO A 127 -1.07 8.87 9.78
N GLU A 128 -0.87 9.22 8.51
CA GLU A 128 0.40 9.75 7.98
C GLU A 128 0.76 11.12 8.57
N SER A 129 -0.22 11.99 8.84
CA SER A 129 0.03 13.35 9.34
C SER A 129 -0.75 13.72 10.59
N LYS A 130 -1.83 13.02 10.89
CA LYS A 130 -2.71 13.25 12.03
C LYS A 130 -3.34 11.95 12.49
N ASP A 131 -3.83 11.93 13.73
CA ASP A 131 -4.57 10.80 14.26
C ASP A 131 -5.80 10.50 13.39
N THR A 132 -6.06 9.23 13.15
CA THR A 132 -7.20 8.74 12.38
C THR A 132 -7.98 7.73 13.20
N ASP A 133 -9.17 7.38 12.75
CA ASP A 133 -10.04 6.44 13.42
C ASP A 133 -10.45 5.32 12.46
N PHE A 134 -10.33 4.08 12.90
CA PHE A 134 -10.93 2.94 12.23
C PHE A 134 -12.31 2.72 12.80
N THR A 135 -13.33 2.72 11.93
CA THR A 135 -14.69 2.35 12.31
C THR A 135 -15.24 1.28 11.38
N TRP A 136 -16.05 0.37 11.91
CA TRP A 136 -16.72 -0.64 11.07
C TRP A 136 -17.65 -0.02 10.04
N LYS A 137 -18.24 1.14 10.37
CA LYS A 137 -19.07 1.90 9.44
C LYS A 137 -18.25 2.40 8.23
N ASP A 138 -17.07 2.98 8.47
CA ASP A 138 -16.18 3.43 7.39
C ASP A 138 -15.62 2.24 6.61
N PHE A 139 -15.26 1.14 7.29
CA PHE A 139 -14.84 -0.10 6.66
C PHE A 139 -15.89 -0.62 5.65
N GLN A 140 -17.15 -0.71 6.06
CA GLN A 140 -18.24 -1.14 5.19
C GLN A 140 -18.48 -0.14 4.05
N ALA A 141 -18.46 1.16 4.34
CA ALA A 141 -18.66 2.21 3.35
C ALA A 141 -17.58 2.17 2.27
N ARG A 142 -16.30 2.04 2.64
CA ARG A 142 -15.19 1.96 1.69
C ARG A 142 -15.23 0.68 0.86
N ASN A 143 -15.52 -0.45 1.50
CA ASN A 143 -15.70 -1.69 0.76
C ASN A 143 -16.78 -1.54 -0.32
N ASN A 144 -17.95 -1.04 0.04
CA ASN A 144 -19.09 -0.97 -0.87
C ASN A 144 -18.94 0.12 -1.93
N ASN A 145 -18.56 1.33 -1.52
CA ASN A 145 -18.56 2.49 -2.41
C ASN A 145 -17.26 2.65 -3.22
N GLU A 146 -16.15 2.08 -2.77
CA GLU A 146 -14.86 2.21 -3.43
C GLU A 146 -14.45 0.87 -4.08
N LEU A 147 -14.24 -0.20 -3.29
CA LEU A 147 -13.80 -1.48 -3.84
C LEU A 147 -14.85 -2.13 -4.73
N VAL A 148 -16.11 -2.21 -4.30
CA VAL A 148 -17.17 -2.85 -5.09
C VAL A 148 -17.67 -1.93 -6.19
N ALA A 149 -18.11 -0.71 -5.84
CA ALA A 149 -18.79 0.17 -6.78
C ALA A 149 -17.86 0.84 -7.80
N VAL A 150 -16.56 0.97 -7.53
CA VAL A 150 -15.60 1.58 -8.47
C VAL A 150 -14.69 0.53 -9.07
N PHE A 151 -13.81 -0.09 -8.27
CA PHE A 151 -12.81 -1.03 -8.77
C PHE A 151 -13.46 -2.31 -9.32
N GLY A 152 -14.27 -2.97 -8.49
CA GLY A 152 -14.94 -4.23 -8.86
C GLY A 152 -15.94 -4.06 -10.01
N ASN A 153 -16.72 -2.96 -10.00
CA ASN A 153 -17.67 -2.66 -11.06
C ASN A 153 -16.98 -2.52 -12.43
N PHE A 154 -15.87 -1.77 -12.50
CA PHE A 154 -15.12 -1.65 -13.74
C PHE A 154 -14.64 -3.00 -14.25
N ILE A 155 -13.93 -3.76 -13.40
CA ILE A 155 -13.40 -5.08 -13.78
C ILE A 155 -14.54 -6.03 -14.20
N ASN A 156 -15.62 -6.10 -13.43
CA ASN A 156 -16.77 -6.94 -13.75
C ASN A 156 -17.37 -6.59 -15.11
N ARG A 157 -17.59 -5.31 -15.41
CA ARG A 157 -18.14 -4.88 -16.70
C ARG A 157 -17.25 -5.26 -17.86
N VAL A 158 -15.94 -5.04 -17.75
CA VAL A 158 -14.97 -5.44 -18.79
C VAL A 158 -15.02 -6.94 -19.02
N MET A 159 -14.94 -7.75 -17.95
CA MET A 159 -14.93 -9.21 -18.07
C MET A 159 -16.24 -9.75 -18.62
N VAL A 160 -17.38 -9.25 -18.15
CA VAL A 160 -18.72 -9.68 -18.62
C VAL A 160 -18.89 -9.38 -20.11
N LEU A 161 -18.51 -8.20 -20.57
CA LEU A 161 -18.63 -7.82 -21.98
C LEU A 161 -17.66 -8.63 -22.87
N THR A 162 -16.41 -8.83 -22.42
CA THR A 162 -15.41 -9.62 -23.16
C THR A 162 -15.87 -11.08 -23.29
N ASN A 163 -16.34 -11.68 -22.21
CA ASN A 163 -16.88 -13.05 -22.28
C ASN A 163 -18.12 -13.15 -23.17
N LYS A 164 -19.02 -12.18 -23.04
CA LYS A 164 -20.29 -12.21 -23.79
C LYS A 164 -20.10 -12.11 -25.31
N TYR A 165 -19.17 -11.29 -25.78
CA TYR A 165 -19.05 -10.98 -27.20
C TYR A 165 -17.86 -11.62 -27.88
N TRP A 166 -16.83 -12.04 -27.12
CA TRP A 166 -15.58 -12.63 -27.64
C TRP A 166 -15.13 -13.86 -26.85
N GLU A 167 -16.02 -14.52 -26.11
CA GLU A 167 -15.75 -15.79 -25.40
C GLU A 167 -14.52 -15.73 -24.49
N GLY A 168 -14.24 -14.54 -23.94
CA GLY A 168 -13.07 -14.29 -23.06
C GLY A 168 -11.76 -13.96 -23.80
N VAL A 169 -11.77 -13.97 -25.14
CA VAL A 169 -10.59 -13.62 -25.94
C VAL A 169 -10.48 -12.10 -26.06
N VAL A 170 -9.25 -11.58 -25.94
CA VAL A 170 -8.98 -10.16 -26.15
C VAL A 170 -9.22 -9.81 -27.63
N PRO A 171 -10.16 -8.91 -27.95
CA PRO A 171 -10.43 -8.56 -29.34
C PRO A 171 -9.26 -7.80 -29.97
N GLU A 172 -8.99 -8.07 -31.24
CA GLU A 172 -8.05 -7.27 -32.03
C GLU A 172 -8.61 -5.85 -32.23
N ARG A 173 -7.78 -4.87 -31.91
CA ARG A 173 -8.15 -3.46 -32.13
C ARG A 173 -8.06 -3.07 -33.59
N SER A 174 -8.95 -2.23 -34.02
CA SER A 174 -8.85 -1.48 -35.28
C SER A 174 -8.21 -0.09 -35.05
N GLN A 175 -8.63 0.92 -35.79
CA GLN A 175 -8.10 2.27 -35.65
C GLN A 175 -8.49 2.89 -34.30
N LEU A 176 -7.48 3.43 -33.60
CA LEU A 176 -7.67 4.19 -32.34
C LEU A 176 -8.15 5.61 -32.64
N THR A 177 -9.13 6.08 -31.90
CA THR A 177 -9.51 7.49 -31.89
C THR A 177 -8.50 8.34 -31.12
N LYS A 178 -8.64 9.66 -31.20
CA LYS A 178 -7.86 10.59 -30.38
C LYS A 178 -8.09 10.32 -28.89
N TYR A 179 -9.32 10.00 -28.49
CA TYR A 179 -9.67 9.71 -27.11
C TYR A 179 -9.04 8.40 -26.62
N ASP A 180 -9.09 7.34 -27.41
CA ASP A 180 -8.41 6.08 -27.08
C ASP A 180 -6.92 6.26 -26.82
N ASN A 181 -6.24 7.03 -27.70
CA ASN A 181 -4.83 7.34 -27.53
C ASN A 181 -4.56 8.13 -26.25
N GLN A 182 -5.39 9.12 -25.91
CA GLN A 182 -5.29 9.86 -24.63
C GLN A 182 -5.41 8.94 -23.42
N ILE A 183 -6.34 7.99 -23.45
CA ILE A 183 -6.50 7.00 -22.36
C ILE A 183 -5.27 6.10 -22.27
N LEU A 184 -4.80 5.54 -23.39
CA LEU A 184 -3.63 4.67 -23.41
C LEU A 184 -2.36 5.38 -22.93
N ASP A 185 -2.19 6.65 -23.27
CA ASP A 185 -1.05 7.46 -22.78
C ASP A 185 -1.20 7.75 -21.29
N SER A 186 -2.40 8.10 -20.81
CA SER A 186 -2.65 8.29 -19.39
C SER A 186 -2.32 7.05 -18.55
N ILE A 187 -2.66 5.85 -19.03
CA ILE A 187 -2.37 4.58 -18.31
C ILE A 187 -0.86 4.42 -18.02
N LYS A 188 -0.01 4.82 -18.93
CA LYS A 188 1.46 4.69 -18.81
C LYS A 188 2.05 5.50 -17.65
N GLU A 189 1.36 6.56 -17.22
CA GLU A 189 1.83 7.44 -16.15
C GLU A 189 1.50 6.92 -14.75
N TYR A 190 0.44 6.14 -14.60
CA TYR A 190 -0.04 5.67 -13.27
C TYR A 190 1.00 4.86 -12.50
N PRO A 191 1.75 3.90 -13.09
CA PRO A 191 2.76 3.15 -12.35
C PRO A 191 3.81 4.06 -11.71
N LYS A 192 4.26 5.10 -12.44
CA LYS A 192 5.21 6.07 -11.92
C LYS A 192 4.59 6.93 -10.80
N ARG A 193 3.40 7.47 -11.00
CA ARG A 193 2.72 8.32 -10.01
C ARG A 193 2.45 7.56 -8.71
N ILE A 194 1.99 6.32 -8.80
CA ILE A 194 1.74 5.44 -7.65
C ILE A 194 3.06 5.07 -6.98
N GLY A 195 4.08 4.66 -7.75
CA GLY A 195 5.40 4.32 -7.26
C GLY A 195 6.07 5.48 -6.52
N ASP A 196 6.12 6.67 -7.14
CA ASP A 196 6.69 7.88 -6.54
C ASP A 196 6.03 8.24 -5.19
N SER A 197 4.71 8.00 -5.04
CA SER A 197 3.99 8.24 -3.80
C SER A 197 4.32 7.17 -2.74
N ILE A 198 4.42 5.89 -3.14
CA ILE A 198 4.83 4.80 -2.24
C ILE A 198 6.26 5.01 -1.74
N GLU A 199 7.20 5.37 -2.61
CA GLU A 199 8.60 5.64 -2.25
C GLU A 199 8.74 6.83 -1.28
N LYS A 200 7.79 7.76 -1.31
CA LYS A 200 7.68 8.87 -0.34
C LYS A 200 6.86 8.52 0.90
N TYR A 201 6.47 7.26 1.07
CA TYR A 201 5.65 6.74 2.17
C TYR A 201 4.26 7.39 2.28
N ARG A 202 3.71 7.86 1.15
CA ARG A 202 2.38 8.48 1.04
C ARG A 202 1.35 7.48 0.52
N LEU A 203 1.03 6.51 1.36
CA LEU A 203 0.16 5.39 0.96
C LEU A 203 -1.25 5.83 0.59
N ARG A 204 -1.79 6.85 1.28
CA ARG A 204 -3.11 7.42 0.97
C ARG A 204 -3.14 8.06 -0.41
N GLU A 205 -2.11 8.82 -0.77
CA GLU A 205 -1.98 9.44 -2.08
C GLU A 205 -1.86 8.38 -3.17
N ALA A 206 -0.99 7.38 -2.98
CA ALA A 206 -0.80 6.28 -3.91
C ALA A 206 -2.10 5.47 -4.11
N LEU A 207 -2.85 5.20 -3.04
CA LEU A 207 -4.13 4.53 -3.12
C LEU A 207 -5.20 5.35 -3.87
N ASN A 208 -5.21 6.68 -3.69
CA ASN A 208 -6.09 7.56 -4.45
C ASN A 208 -5.79 7.50 -5.95
N GLU A 209 -4.51 7.43 -6.35
CA GLU A 209 -4.13 7.28 -7.75
C GLU A 209 -4.56 5.93 -8.33
N LEU A 210 -4.44 4.84 -7.57
CA LEU A 210 -5.02 3.55 -7.96
C LEU A 210 -6.53 3.66 -8.25
N MET A 211 -7.27 4.31 -7.35
CA MET A 211 -8.72 4.47 -7.51
C MET A 211 -9.08 5.44 -8.64
N ASN A 212 -8.23 6.43 -8.94
CA ASN A 212 -8.40 7.31 -10.09
C ASN A 212 -8.26 6.54 -11.41
N LEU A 213 -7.35 5.58 -11.51
CA LEU A 213 -7.26 4.69 -12.67
C LEU A 213 -8.54 3.84 -12.85
N ALA A 214 -9.11 3.32 -11.76
CA ALA A 214 -10.37 2.58 -11.82
C ALA A 214 -11.56 3.48 -12.24
N ARG A 215 -11.58 4.73 -11.75
CA ARG A 215 -12.58 5.74 -12.18
C ARG A 215 -12.42 6.11 -13.65
N LEU A 216 -11.18 6.26 -14.13
CA LEU A 216 -10.87 6.48 -15.55
C LEU A 216 -11.48 5.37 -16.41
N GLY A 217 -11.31 4.11 -16.00
CA GLY A 217 -11.88 2.96 -16.71
C GLY A 217 -13.41 2.99 -16.73
N ASN A 218 -14.06 3.27 -15.60
CA ASN A 218 -15.51 3.40 -15.56
C ASN A 218 -16.03 4.55 -16.44
N LYS A 219 -15.31 5.69 -16.42
CA LYS A 219 -15.65 6.84 -17.27
C LYS A 219 -15.51 6.50 -18.75
N TYR A 220 -14.41 5.89 -19.16
CA TYR A 220 -14.18 5.45 -20.54
C TYR A 220 -15.30 4.54 -21.04
N LEU A 221 -15.68 3.52 -20.25
CA LEU A 221 -16.81 2.65 -20.60
C LEU A 221 -18.16 3.38 -20.66
N ALA A 222 -18.34 4.40 -19.84
CA ALA A 222 -19.58 5.20 -19.85
C ALA A 222 -19.64 6.13 -21.05
N ASP A 223 -18.53 6.76 -21.43
CA ASP A 223 -18.42 7.66 -22.56
C ASP A 223 -18.57 6.91 -23.92
N GLU A 224 -17.98 5.71 -24.03
CA GLU A 224 -17.95 4.92 -25.26
C GLU A 224 -19.11 3.92 -25.40
N GLU A 225 -19.86 3.64 -24.35
CA GLU A 225 -21.06 2.80 -24.30
C GLU A 225 -20.97 1.49 -25.14
N PRO A 226 -19.96 0.61 -24.95
CA PRO A 226 -19.75 -0.57 -25.79
C PRO A 226 -20.98 -1.48 -25.92
N TRP A 227 -21.86 -1.53 -24.92
CA TRP A 227 -23.11 -2.29 -24.94
C TRP A 227 -24.15 -1.73 -25.94
N LYS A 228 -24.02 -0.47 -26.34
CA LYS A 228 -24.82 0.15 -27.41
C LYS A 228 -24.11 0.05 -28.74
N VAL A 229 -22.82 0.41 -28.78
CA VAL A 229 -22.02 0.47 -30.01
C VAL A 229 -21.92 -0.89 -30.69
N ILE A 230 -21.86 -2.00 -29.95
CA ILE A 230 -21.80 -3.37 -30.51
C ILE A 230 -22.94 -3.68 -31.49
N LYS A 231 -24.10 -3.00 -31.37
CA LYS A 231 -25.26 -3.22 -32.21
C LYS A 231 -25.17 -2.54 -33.59
N VAL A 232 -24.29 -1.55 -33.71
CA VAL A 232 -24.15 -0.69 -34.90
C VAL A 232 -22.74 -0.72 -35.50
N ASP A 233 -21.71 -0.89 -34.69
CA ASP A 233 -20.31 -0.93 -35.09
C ASP A 233 -19.52 -1.91 -34.22
N ALA A 234 -19.43 -3.15 -34.68
CA ALA A 234 -18.70 -4.21 -33.99
C ALA A 234 -17.19 -3.97 -33.99
N GLU A 235 -16.64 -3.37 -35.05
CA GLU A 235 -15.17 -3.09 -35.15
C GLU A 235 -14.76 -1.98 -34.17
N ARG A 236 -15.55 -0.92 -34.04
CA ARG A 236 -15.35 0.10 -33.00
C ARG A 236 -15.41 -0.51 -31.60
N THR A 237 -16.34 -1.41 -31.37
CA THR A 237 -16.54 -2.07 -30.07
C THR A 237 -15.33 -2.93 -29.68
N LYS A 238 -14.70 -3.64 -30.65
CA LYS A 238 -13.45 -4.37 -30.41
C LYS A 238 -12.36 -3.44 -29.88
N THR A 239 -12.21 -2.26 -30.50
CA THR A 239 -11.20 -1.25 -30.11
C THR A 239 -11.51 -0.71 -28.69
N ILE A 240 -12.75 -0.37 -28.40
CA ILE A 240 -13.17 0.07 -27.05
C ILE A 240 -12.84 -0.97 -26.00
N MET A 241 -13.16 -2.24 -26.24
CA MET A 241 -12.90 -3.30 -25.29
C MET A 241 -11.41 -3.62 -25.15
N TYR A 242 -10.64 -3.51 -26.26
CA TYR A 242 -9.18 -3.60 -26.16
C TYR A 242 -8.61 -2.54 -25.21
N VAL A 243 -9.01 -1.27 -25.35
CA VAL A 243 -8.56 -0.18 -24.46
C VAL A 243 -9.01 -0.42 -23.01
N ALA A 244 -10.25 -0.84 -22.80
CA ALA A 244 -10.75 -1.17 -21.47
C ALA A 244 -9.97 -2.32 -20.79
N LEU A 245 -9.58 -3.35 -21.57
CA LEU A 245 -8.73 -4.44 -21.11
C LEU A 245 -7.30 -3.98 -20.77
N GLN A 246 -6.74 -2.99 -21.51
CA GLN A 246 -5.46 -2.38 -21.14
C GLN A 246 -5.54 -1.65 -19.79
N ILE A 247 -6.66 -0.95 -19.50
CA ILE A 247 -6.88 -0.33 -18.19
C ILE A 247 -6.97 -1.43 -17.10
N ALA A 248 -7.69 -2.52 -17.36
CA ALA A 248 -7.80 -3.63 -16.43
C ALA A 248 -6.45 -4.32 -16.14
N ALA A 249 -5.62 -4.49 -17.17
CA ALA A 249 -4.26 -5.02 -17.04
C ALA A 249 -3.36 -4.09 -16.22
N ALA A 250 -3.42 -2.78 -16.47
CA ALA A 250 -2.70 -1.81 -15.65
C ALA A 250 -3.14 -1.86 -14.17
N LEU A 251 -4.45 -1.91 -13.91
CA LEU A 251 -4.99 -2.07 -12.55
C LEU A 251 -4.50 -3.37 -11.90
N ALA A 252 -4.42 -4.48 -12.63
CA ALA A 252 -3.91 -5.75 -12.10
C ALA A 252 -2.47 -5.64 -11.59
N VAL A 253 -1.66 -4.80 -12.22
CA VAL A 253 -0.26 -4.57 -11.81
C VAL A 253 -0.18 -3.59 -10.65
N VAL A 254 -0.75 -2.39 -10.81
CA VAL A 254 -0.55 -1.31 -9.83
C VAL A 254 -1.37 -1.48 -8.54
N ALA A 255 -2.34 -2.39 -8.53
CA ALA A 255 -3.09 -2.74 -7.32
C ALA A 255 -2.30 -3.63 -6.34
N GLU A 256 -1.25 -4.31 -6.78
CA GLU A 256 -0.54 -5.33 -5.99
C GLU A 256 -0.05 -4.86 -4.62
N PRO A 257 0.51 -3.65 -4.45
CA PRO A 257 0.94 -3.17 -3.14
C PRO A 257 -0.21 -3.06 -2.12
N PHE A 258 -1.42 -2.79 -2.57
CA PHE A 258 -2.60 -2.55 -1.72
C PHE A 258 -3.51 -3.77 -1.63
N LEU A 259 -3.73 -4.46 -2.75
CA LEU A 259 -4.69 -5.53 -2.95
C LEU A 259 -4.01 -6.78 -3.55
N PRO A 260 -3.02 -7.40 -2.86
CA PRO A 260 -2.19 -8.45 -3.45
C PRO A 260 -2.99 -9.69 -3.87
N PHE A 261 -4.00 -10.10 -3.12
CA PHE A 261 -4.81 -11.27 -3.46
C PHE A 261 -5.74 -10.99 -4.64
N THR A 262 -6.31 -9.79 -4.69
CA THR A 262 -7.15 -9.33 -5.82
C THR A 262 -6.31 -9.16 -7.09
N SER A 263 -5.14 -8.54 -6.99
CA SER A 263 -4.18 -8.40 -8.08
C SER A 263 -3.80 -9.76 -8.67
N LYS A 264 -3.45 -10.73 -7.81
CA LYS A 264 -3.11 -12.09 -8.24
C LYS A 264 -4.27 -12.77 -8.98
N LYS A 265 -5.50 -12.66 -8.46
CA LYS A 265 -6.69 -13.21 -9.14
C LYS A 265 -6.93 -12.52 -10.48
N LEU A 266 -6.82 -11.19 -10.53
CA LEU A 266 -7.05 -10.44 -11.76
C LEU A 266 -6.01 -10.75 -12.83
N LYS A 267 -4.72 -10.88 -12.47
CA LYS A 267 -3.67 -11.35 -13.37
C LYS A 267 -3.98 -12.75 -13.93
N GLY A 268 -4.49 -13.66 -13.10
CA GLY A 268 -4.88 -15.00 -13.55
C GLY A 268 -6.13 -15.04 -14.45
N ILE A 269 -7.00 -14.02 -14.38
CA ILE A 269 -8.18 -13.91 -15.27
C ILE A 269 -7.77 -13.31 -16.62
N LEU A 270 -6.76 -12.44 -16.63
CA LEU A 270 -6.30 -11.73 -17.84
C LEU A 270 -5.27 -12.53 -18.66
N ASN A 271 -4.74 -13.61 -18.13
CA ASN A 271 -3.88 -14.57 -18.85
C ASN A 271 -4.70 -15.67 -19.47
#